data_8a5d25eb44806c4abbc32b0e953489bc
#
_entry.id   8a5d25eb44806c4abbc32b0e953489bc
#
_cell.length_a   1.000
_cell.length_b   1.000
_cell.length_c   1.000
_cell.angle_alpha   90.00
_cell.angle_beta   90.00
_cell.angle_gamma   90.00
#
_symmetry.space_group_name_H-M   'P 1'
#
loop_
_entity.id
_entity.type
_entity.pdbx_description
1 polymer ?
#
loop_
_entity_poly.entity_id
_entity_poly.type
_entity_poly.pdbx_seq_one_letter_code
_entity_poly.pdbx_strand_id
1 'polypeptide(L)'
;MSRASAPVRALAIVPARLGSQRLPRKMLLARTGKALVVHTVENLARAKSLAGVVVATDADEIAQAVERAGFRAVLTSPTHPSGSDRVFEALEKLGRTACDVVVNVQGDEPELDPSDLDALVAVFAAQNVSAATLCVPLDSAEQALAPQAVKVVRASNGDALYFSRSCVPYRAGESTSAYARDDAPAWSSIVRRHLGVYAFRPDALARFVSLPRGALERLENLEQLRWLEAGERMRVVEARRSPLGIDTALDYDAFVERVRAGSPLHGA
;
A
#
# COMPACT_ATOMS: atom_id res chain seq x y z
N MET A 1 -20.24 -28.83 11.53
CA MET A 1 -20.41 -27.47 12.10
C MET A 1 -19.07 -26.80 12.02
N SER A 2 -18.88 -25.88 11.05
CA SER A 2 -17.65 -25.07 10.93
C SER A 2 -17.59 -24.11 12.12
N ARG A 3 -16.54 -24.23 12.94
CA ARG A 3 -16.25 -23.21 13.96
C ARG A 3 -16.06 -21.88 13.23
N ALA A 4 -16.91 -20.93 13.50
CA ALA A 4 -16.66 -19.54 13.08
C ALA A 4 -15.27 -19.16 13.62
N SER A 5 -14.30 -18.92 12.73
CA SER A 5 -12.99 -18.45 13.13
C SER A 5 -13.16 -17.09 13.81
N ALA A 6 -12.42 -16.86 14.89
CA ALA A 6 -12.39 -15.54 15.52
C ALA A 6 -12.05 -14.47 14.48
N PRO A 7 -12.62 -13.26 14.58
CA PRO A 7 -12.32 -12.20 13.64
C PRO A 7 -10.81 -11.89 13.64
N VAL A 8 -10.24 -11.72 12.46
CA VAL A 8 -8.81 -11.39 12.28
C VAL A 8 -8.58 -9.99 12.87
N ARG A 9 -7.66 -9.88 13.83
CA ARG A 9 -7.25 -8.58 14.39
C ARG A 9 -6.17 -7.98 13.51
N ALA A 10 -6.50 -6.95 12.75
CA ALA A 10 -5.54 -6.25 11.91
C ALA A 10 -5.10 -4.92 12.55
N LEU A 11 -3.81 -4.60 12.41
CA LEU A 11 -3.22 -3.33 12.84
C LEU A 11 -2.62 -2.63 11.63
N ALA A 12 -3.05 -1.41 11.32
CA ALA A 12 -2.38 -0.60 10.32
C ALA A 12 -1.15 0.07 10.94
N ILE A 13 0.00 -0.08 10.31
CA ILE A 13 1.23 0.63 10.66
C ILE A 13 1.63 1.48 9.45
N VAL A 14 1.67 2.79 9.66
CA VAL A 14 1.90 3.80 8.63
C VAL A 14 3.34 4.29 8.73
N PRO A 15 4.25 3.88 7.82
CA PRO A 15 5.60 4.42 7.81
C PRO A 15 5.57 5.88 7.35
N ALA A 16 6.15 6.76 8.14
CA ALA A 16 6.26 8.18 7.84
C ALA A 16 7.65 8.69 8.18
N ARG A 17 8.31 9.33 7.21
CA ARG A 17 9.64 9.93 7.42
C ARG A 17 9.62 11.41 7.07
N LEU A 18 10.49 12.20 7.73
CA LEU A 18 10.61 13.61 7.47
C LEU A 18 11.24 13.90 6.09
N GLY A 19 12.21 13.06 5.71
CA GLY A 19 12.96 13.18 4.45
C GLY A 19 12.13 12.75 3.25
N SER A 20 11.60 13.72 2.49
CA SER A 20 11.00 13.51 1.18
C SER A 20 11.72 14.37 0.16
N GLN A 21 12.21 13.77 -0.93
CA GLN A 21 13.01 14.48 -1.94
C GLN A 21 12.14 15.33 -2.87
N ARG A 22 10.99 14.81 -3.33
CA ARG A 22 10.08 15.48 -4.27
C ARG A 22 9.21 16.55 -3.62
N LEU A 23 8.86 16.38 -2.36
CA LEU A 23 8.01 17.29 -1.60
C LEU A 23 8.54 17.35 -0.16
N PRO A 24 9.42 18.33 0.16
CA PRO A 24 10.06 18.42 1.48
C PRO A 24 9.03 18.47 2.62
N ARG A 25 9.31 17.72 3.70
CA ARG A 25 8.44 17.64 4.89
C ARG A 25 7.01 17.23 4.58
N LYS A 26 6.78 16.46 3.52
CA LYS A 26 5.47 16.06 2.98
C LYS A 26 4.47 15.67 4.08
N MET A 27 4.88 14.84 5.03
CA MET A 27 4.01 14.31 6.10
C MET A 27 3.43 15.41 7.01
N LEU A 28 4.10 16.54 7.13
CA LEU A 28 3.73 17.66 7.99
C LEU A 28 3.05 18.83 7.25
N LEU A 29 2.84 18.72 5.94
CA LEU A 29 2.11 19.74 5.19
C LEU A 29 0.68 19.88 5.71
N ALA A 30 0.26 21.10 6.09
CA ALA A 30 -0.96 21.33 6.86
C ALA A 30 -1.84 22.48 6.32
N ARG A 31 -1.85 22.72 4.99
CA ARG A 31 -2.67 23.78 4.36
C ARG A 31 -4.19 23.55 4.49
N THR A 32 -4.59 22.35 4.90
CA THR A 32 -5.98 21.99 5.22
C THR A 32 -6.33 22.23 6.70
N GLY A 33 -5.39 22.72 7.51
CA GLY A 33 -5.51 22.79 8.97
C GLY A 33 -5.02 21.55 9.73
N LYS A 34 -4.70 20.45 9.03
CA LYS A 34 -4.14 19.21 9.57
C LYS A 34 -2.92 18.75 8.76
N ALA A 35 -1.97 18.11 9.43
CA ALA A 35 -0.85 17.47 8.75
C ALA A 35 -1.32 16.34 7.82
N LEU A 36 -0.64 16.15 6.68
CA LEU A 36 -1.00 15.12 5.70
C LEU A 36 -1.10 13.72 6.32
N VAL A 37 -0.13 13.34 7.14
CA VAL A 37 -0.14 12.05 7.85
C VAL A 37 -1.37 11.88 8.75
N VAL A 38 -1.89 12.96 9.32
CA VAL A 38 -3.10 12.93 10.15
C VAL A 38 -4.33 12.62 9.30
N HIS A 39 -4.46 13.20 8.10
CA HIS A 39 -5.52 12.81 7.17
C HIS A 39 -5.47 11.32 6.85
N THR A 40 -4.29 10.78 6.60
CA THR A 40 -4.12 9.35 6.31
C THR A 40 -4.59 8.50 7.49
N VAL A 41 -4.11 8.75 8.71
CA VAL A 41 -4.49 7.90 9.86
C VAL A 41 -5.97 8.02 10.24
N GLU A 42 -6.56 9.21 10.16
CA GLU A 42 -8.00 9.42 10.39
C GLU A 42 -8.84 8.65 9.36
N ASN A 43 -8.39 8.62 8.12
CA ASN A 43 -9.07 7.90 7.07
C ASN A 43 -8.97 6.38 7.28
N LEU A 44 -7.77 5.84 7.54
CA LEU A 44 -7.56 4.42 7.78
C LEU A 44 -8.34 3.92 9.00
N ALA A 45 -8.48 4.74 10.05
CA ALA A 45 -9.24 4.41 11.26
C ALA A 45 -10.74 4.15 11.00
N ARG A 46 -11.24 4.47 9.82
CA ARG A 46 -12.64 4.19 9.41
C ARG A 46 -12.82 2.75 8.90
N ALA A 47 -11.74 2.02 8.61
CA ALA A 47 -11.82 0.62 8.23
C ALA A 47 -12.27 -0.25 9.41
N LYS A 48 -13.27 -1.08 9.20
CA LYS A 48 -13.92 -1.89 10.25
C LYS A 48 -13.06 -3.07 10.71
N SER A 49 -12.18 -3.52 9.84
CA SER A 49 -11.27 -4.66 10.12
C SER A 49 -10.06 -4.26 10.95
N LEU A 50 -9.77 -2.95 11.10
CA LEU A 50 -8.60 -2.49 11.83
C LEU A 50 -8.93 -2.34 13.33
N ALA A 51 -8.14 -2.99 14.18
CA ALA A 51 -8.17 -2.79 15.63
C ALA A 51 -7.49 -1.48 16.06
N GLY A 52 -6.71 -0.86 15.17
CA GLY A 52 -6.04 0.42 15.41
C GLY A 52 -5.14 0.83 14.25
N VAL A 53 -4.68 2.07 14.34
CA VAL A 53 -3.72 2.68 13.41
C VAL A 53 -2.56 3.25 14.21
N VAL A 54 -1.34 2.98 13.79
CA VAL A 54 -0.10 3.45 14.43
C VAL A 54 0.80 4.05 13.36
N VAL A 55 1.44 5.17 13.66
CA VAL A 55 2.46 5.76 12.79
C VAL A 55 3.85 5.34 13.25
N ALA A 56 4.64 4.79 12.35
CA ALA A 56 6.06 4.48 12.56
C ALA A 56 6.92 5.59 11.94
N THR A 57 7.65 6.34 12.75
CA THR A 57 8.39 7.52 12.28
C THR A 57 9.76 7.66 12.94
N ASP A 58 10.68 8.34 12.25
CA ASP A 58 12.00 8.73 12.75
C ASP A 58 12.05 10.19 13.25
N ALA A 59 10.90 10.88 13.29
CA ALA A 59 10.85 12.29 13.60
C ALA A 59 9.84 12.61 14.70
N ASP A 60 10.32 13.24 15.78
CA ASP A 60 9.48 13.68 16.89
C ASP A 60 8.35 14.62 16.45
N GLU A 61 8.60 15.48 15.46
CA GLU A 61 7.59 16.39 14.94
C GLU A 61 6.39 15.65 14.32
N ILE A 62 6.65 14.55 13.61
CA ILE A 62 5.59 13.69 13.04
C ILE A 62 4.87 12.98 14.18
N ALA A 63 5.61 12.41 15.15
CA ALA A 63 5.04 11.74 16.30
C ALA A 63 4.09 12.68 17.07
N GLN A 64 4.54 13.89 17.40
CA GLN A 64 3.74 14.90 18.09
C GLN A 64 2.48 15.33 17.30
N ALA A 65 2.57 15.45 15.96
CA ALA A 65 1.42 15.78 15.14
C ALA A 65 0.35 14.68 15.19
N VAL A 66 0.77 13.43 15.15
CA VAL A 66 -0.08 12.23 15.23
C VAL A 66 -0.71 12.09 16.62
N GLU A 67 0.09 12.27 17.70
CA GLU A 67 -0.37 12.17 19.08
C GLU A 67 -1.38 13.27 19.44
N ARG A 68 -1.16 14.51 18.97
CA ARG A 68 -2.14 15.60 19.12
C ARG A 68 -3.47 15.31 18.44
N ALA A 69 -3.46 14.47 17.39
CA ALA A 69 -4.68 14.02 16.71
C ALA A 69 -5.33 12.79 17.40
N GLY A 70 -4.77 12.31 18.52
CA GLY A 70 -5.30 11.18 19.28
C GLY A 70 -4.86 9.81 18.78
N PHE A 71 -3.88 9.74 17.88
CA PHE A 71 -3.32 8.49 17.38
C PHE A 71 -1.99 8.15 18.03
N ARG A 72 -1.62 6.88 17.96
CA ARG A 72 -0.34 6.40 18.50
C ARG A 72 0.78 6.56 17.48
N ALA A 73 1.94 7.03 17.94
CA ALA A 73 3.18 7.01 17.19
C ALA A 73 4.20 6.10 17.87
N VAL A 74 5.09 5.50 17.06
CA VAL A 74 6.24 4.70 17.50
C VAL A 74 7.48 5.25 16.82
N LEU A 75 8.42 5.73 17.62
CA LEU A 75 9.73 6.16 17.10
C LEU A 75 10.54 4.96 16.64
N THR A 76 11.10 5.06 15.44
CA THR A 76 11.89 4.03 14.77
C THR A 76 13.21 4.58 14.28
N SER A 77 14.15 3.71 13.95
CA SER A 77 15.46 4.12 13.42
C SER A 77 15.33 5.00 12.17
N PRO A 78 16.13 6.05 12.02
CA PRO A 78 16.21 6.86 10.80
C PRO A 78 16.89 6.11 9.63
N THR A 79 17.59 5.00 9.91
CA THR A 79 18.44 4.32 8.93
C THR A 79 17.76 3.20 8.16
N HIS A 80 16.43 3.01 8.33
CA HIS A 80 15.71 1.97 7.61
C HIS A 80 15.77 2.17 6.09
N PRO A 81 16.12 1.11 5.33
CA PRO A 81 16.22 1.18 3.88
C PRO A 81 14.84 1.28 3.21
N SER A 82 13.77 0.79 3.88
CA SER A 82 12.42 0.79 3.32
C SER A 82 11.33 1.08 4.35
N GLY A 83 10.11 1.31 3.84
CA GLY A 83 8.92 1.42 4.67
C GLY A 83 8.59 0.12 5.41
N SER A 84 8.81 -1.03 4.78
CA SER A 84 8.53 -2.34 5.38
C SER A 84 9.46 -2.64 6.56
N ASP A 85 10.75 -2.27 6.47
CA ASP A 85 11.69 -2.39 7.60
C ASP A 85 11.24 -1.53 8.79
N ARG A 86 10.78 -0.31 8.52
CA ARG A 86 10.24 0.60 9.54
C ARG A 86 8.98 0.05 10.21
N VAL A 87 8.07 -0.48 9.40
CA VAL A 87 6.83 -1.13 9.89
C VAL A 87 7.18 -2.32 10.77
N PHE A 88 8.18 -3.12 10.38
CA PHE A 88 8.61 -4.27 11.16
C PHE A 88 9.22 -3.86 12.51
N GLU A 89 10.10 -2.85 12.57
CA GLU A 89 10.62 -2.35 13.85
C GLU A 89 9.48 -1.86 14.76
N ALA A 90 8.51 -1.13 14.21
CA ALA A 90 7.37 -0.66 14.99
C ALA A 90 6.54 -1.85 15.53
N LEU A 91 6.32 -2.89 14.72
CA LEU A 91 5.65 -4.12 15.16
C LEU A 91 6.40 -4.81 16.30
N GLU A 92 7.73 -4.91 16.22
CA GLU A 92 8.56 -5.49 17.29
C GLU A 92 8.40 -4.71 18.60
N LYS A 93 8.40 -3.38 18.52
CA LYS A 93 8.20 -2.52 19.70
C LYS A 93 6.78 -2.60 20.30
N LEU A 94 5.79 -2.91 19.47
CA LEU A 94 4.40 -3.13 19.89
C LEU A 94 4.17 -4.54 20.43
N GLY A 95 5.03 -5.48 20.05
CA GLY A 95 4.88 -6.92 20.28
C GLY A 95 4.18 -7.62 19.12
N ARG A 96 4.77 -8.67 18.56
CA ARG A 96 4.22 -9.41 17.39
C ARG A 96 2.83 -10.00 17.61
N THR A 97 2.45 -10.24 18.84
CA THR A 97 1.12 -10.76 19.21
C THR A 97 0.04 -9.68 19.31
N ALA A 98 0.39 -8.41 19.07
CA ALA A 98 -0.55 -7.30 19.10
C ALA A 98 -1.65 -7.43 18.02
N CYS A 99 -1.35 -8.13 16.91
CA CYS A 99 -2.28 -8.37 15.83
C CYS A 99 -2.02 -9.70 15.12
N ASP A 100 -3.01 -10.16 14.36
CA ASP A 100 -2.91 -11.34 13.50
C ASP A 100 -2.44 -10.97 12.07
N VAL A 101 -2.67 -9.70 11.69
CA VAL A 101 -2.28 -9.12 10.40
C VAL A 101 -1.78 -7.69 10.61
N VAL A 102 -0.64 -7.36 10.00
CA VAL A 102 -0.10 -6.01 9.88
C VAL A 102 -0.43 -5.48 8.50
N VAL A 103 -1.06 -4.31 8.44
CA VAL A 103 -1.31 -3.59 7.18
C VAL A 103 -0.34 -2.42 7.07
N ASN A 104 0.50 -2.43 6.03
CA ASN A 104 1.45 -1.36 5.72
C ASN A 104 0.82 -0.44 4.68
N VAL A 105 0.46 0.77 5.09
CA VAL A 105 -0.07 1.83 4.21
C VAL A 105 0.85 3.03 4.28
N GLN A 106 1.25 3.57 3.12
CA GLN A 106 2.11 4.74 3.08
C GLN A 106 1.41 5.98 3.67
N GLY A 107 2.17 6.83 4.36
CA GLY A 107 1.63 8.03 5.03
C GLY A 107 1.10 9.11 4.08
N ASP A 108 1.33 8.97 2.78
CA ASP A 108 0.92 9.87 1.70
C ASP A 108 -0.28 9.35 0.88
N GLU A 109 -1.03 8.38 1.44
CA GLU A 109 -2.24 7.79 0.85
C GLU A 109 -3.52 8.20 1.62
N PRO A 110 -3.85 9.51 1.74
CA PRO A 110 -4.97 9.98 2.55
C PRO A 110 -6.34 9.62 1.96
N GLU A 111 -6.39 9.21 0.69
CA GLU A 111 -7.62 8.94 -0.06
C GLU A 111 -7.82 7.45 -0.38
N LEU A 112 -7.10 6.56 0.29
CA LEU A 112 -7.33 5.11 0.21
C LEU A 112 -8.72 4.77 0.77
N ASP A 113 -9.53 3.99 0.02
CA ASP A 113 -10.85 3.60 0.51
C ASP A 113 -10.72 2.63 1.71
N PRO A 114 -11.28 2.96 2.88
CA PRO A 114 -11.25 2.08 4.03
C PRO A 114 -11.84 0.69 3.79
N SER A 115 -12.83 0.57 2.90
CA SER A 115 -13.43 -0.72 2.55
C SER A 115 -12.48 -1.63 1.76
N ASP A 116 -11.48 -1.07 1.08
CA ASP A 116 -10.44 -1.85 0.40
C ASP A 116 -9.49 -2.49 1.42
N LEU A 117 -9.26 -1.84 2.58
CA LEU A 117 -8.54 -2.46 3.70
C LEU A 117 -9.34 -3.60 4.33
N ASP A 118 -10.66 -3.42 4.46
CA ASP A 118 -11.53 -4.49 4.95
C ASP A 118 -11.46 -5.72 4.03
N ALA A 119 -11.49 -5.51 2.70
CA ALA A 119 -11.33 -6.57 1.71
C ALA A 119 -9.94 -7.21 1.76
N LEU A 120 -8.87 -6.40 1.93
CA LEU A 120 -7.50 -6.88 2.05
C LEU A 120 -7.30 -7.75 3.30
N VAL A 121 -7.87 -7.35 4.42
CA VAL A 121 -7.78 -8.13 5.68
C VAL A 121 -8.61 -9.40 5.60
N ALA A 122 -9.76 -9.38 4.94
CA ALA A 122 -10.67 -10.52 4.86
C ALA A 122 -10.03 -11.78 4.24
N VAL A 123 -9.04 -11.62 3.32
CA VAL A 123 -8.38 -12.79 2.70
C VAL A 123 -7.55 -13.60 3.69
N PHE A 124 -7.17 -13.03 4.83
CA PHE A 124 -6.41 -13.72 5.89
C PHE A 124 -7.25 -14.65 6.76
N ALA A 125 -8.57 -14.69 6.56
CA ALA A 125 -9.40 -15.74 7.12
C ALA A 125 -8.97 -17.13 6.57
N ALA A 126 -8.40 -17.19 5.37
CA ALA A 126 -7.76 -18.38 4.83
C ALA A 126 -6.36 -18.54 5.45
N GLN A 127 -6.11 -19.72 6.03
CA GLN A 127 -4.85 -20.01 6.75
C GLN A 127 -3.61 -20.02 5.86
N ASN A 128 -3.78 -20.24 4.55
CA ASN A 128 -2.69 -20.32 3.59
C ASN A 128 -2.29 -18.95 3.00
N VAL A 129 -2.93 -17.84 3.44
CA VAL A 129 -2.54 -16.49 3.04
C VAL A 129 -1.63 -15.90 4.11
N SER A 130 -0.39 -15.58 3.75
CA SER A 130 0.63 -15.00 4.62
C SER A 130 0.97 -13.56 4.23
N ALA A 131 0.80 -13.21 2.95
CA ALA A 131 1.01 -11.88 2.40
C ALA A 131 -0.07 -11.54 1.37
N ALA A 132 -0.48 -10.27 1.34
CA ALA A 132 -1.45 -9.76 0.38
C ALA A 132 -1.14 -8.30 0.01
N THR A 133 -1.65 -7.88 -1.14
CA THR A 133 -1.55 -6.50 -1.63
C THR A 133 -2.80 -6.12 -2.43
N LEU A 134 -2.92 -4.83 -2.76
CA LEU A 134 -4.03 -4.30 -3.54
C LEU A 134 -3.66 -4.07 -5.00
N CYS A 135 -4.66 -4.13 -5.86
CA CYS A 135 -4.58 -3.69 -7.25
C CYS A 135 -5.87 -3.03 -7.69
N VAL A 136 -5.81 -2.31 -8.80
CA VAL A 136 -6.99 -1.75 -9.51
C VAL A 136 -6.89 -2.07 -10.98
N PRO A 137 -7.98 -2.02 -11.75
CA PRO A 137 -7.89 -1.98 -13.20
C PRO A 137 -6.94 -0.88 -13.68
N LEU A 138 -6.36 -1.03 -14.85
CA LEU A 138 -5.67 0.06 -15.52
C LEU A 138 -6.71 0.94 -16.19
N ASP A 139 -6.65 2.26 -15.95
CA ASP A 139 -7.67 3.20 -16.45
C ASP A 139 -7.41 3.57 -17.91
N SER A 140 -6.18 3.41 -18.40
CA SER A 140 -5.83 3.74 -19.78
C SER A 140 -4.61 2.95 -20.28
N ALA A 141 -4.47 2.90 -21.60
CA ALA A 141 -3.29 2.38 -22.27
C ALA A 141 -2.01 3.16 -21.89
N GLU A 142 -2.14 4.47 -21.65
CA GLU A 142 -1.03 5.29 -21.19
C GLU A 142 -0.49 4.81 -19.83
N GLN A 143 -1.36 4.49 -18.88
CA GLN A 143 -0.95 3.88 -17.61
C GLN A 143 -0.24 2.54 -17.80
N ALA A 144 -0.67 1.73 -18.77
CA ALA A 144 -0.01 0.47 -19.05
C ALA A 144 1.45 0.67 -19.50
N LEU A 145 1.73 1.72 -20.26
CA LEU A 145 3.06 2.06 -20.74
C LEU A 145 3.91 2.82 -19.72
N ALA A 146 3.28 3.49 -18.75
CA ALA A 146 3.95 4.32 -17.77
C ALA A 146 4.74 3.48 -16.74
N PRO A 147 6.07 3.65 -16.59
CA PRO A 147 6.86 2.87 -15.63
C PRO A 147 6.52 3.13 -14.16
N GLN A 148 5.94 4.30 -13.84
CA GLN A 148 5.48 4.64 -12.50
C GLN A 148 4.20 3.89 -12.11
N ALA A 149 3.38 3.49 -13.07
CA ALA A 149 2.24 2.61 -12.85
C ALA A 149 2.74 1.16 -12.87
N VAL A 150 3.01 0.59 -11.70
CA VAL A 150 3.47 -0.79 -11.58
C VAL A 150 2.34 -1.74 -11.99
N LYS A 151 2.63 -2.64 -12.92
CA LYS A 151 1.69 -3.68 -13.36
C LYS A 151 1.83 -4.92 -12.49
N VAL A 152 0.73 -5.61 -12.24
CA VAL A 152 0.70 -6.95 -11.66
C VAL A 152 -0.11 -7.89 -12.52
N VAL A 153 0.45 -9.06 -12.79
CA VAL A 153 -0.23 -10.18 -13.44
C VAL A 153 -0.60 -11.19 -12.37
N ARG A 154 -1.86 -11.67 -12.42
CA ARG A 154 -2.41 -12.60 -11.43
C ARG A 154 -2.63 -13.99 -12.01
N ALA A 155 -2.41 -15.01 -11.21
CA ALA A 155 -2.89 -16.35 -11.46
C ALA A 155 -4.42 -16.43 -11.28
N SER A 156 -5.05 -17.49 -11.77
CA SER A 156 -6.49 -17.73 -11.63
C SER A 156 -6.97 -17.83 -10.18
N ASN A 157 -6.09 -18.22 -9.27
CA ASN A 157 -6.36 -18.27 -7.83
C ASN A 157 -6.23 -16.89 -7.14
N GLY A 158 -5.84 -15.84 -7.87
CA GLY A 158 -5.66 -14.49 -7.36
C GLY A 158 -4.28 -14.20 -6.77
N ASP A 159 -3.33 -15.12 -6.79
CA ASP A 159 -1.96 -14.86 -6.36
C ASP A 159 -1.17 -14.12 -7.46
N ALA A 160 -0.23 -13.26 -7.06
CA ALA A 160 0.65 -12.57 -7.99
C ALA A 160 1.56 -13.57 -8.73
N LEU A 161 1.64 -13.43 -10.05
CA LEU A 161 2.64 -14.12 -10.86
C LEU A 161 3.90 -13.27 -11.01
N TYR A 162 3.72 -11.96 -11.24
CA TYR A 162 4.82 -11.03 -11.39
C TYR A 162 4.37 -9.58 -11.25
N PHE A 163 5.29 -8.72 -10.80
CA PHE A 163 5.14 -7.25 -10.78
C PHE A 163 6.18 -6.64 -11.70
N SER A 164 5.80 -5.66 -12.52
CA SER A 164 6.75 -5.00 -13.43
C SER A 164 6.40 -3.53 -13.67
N ARG A 165 7.46 -2.73 -13.87
CA ARG A 165 7.33 -1.39 -14.42
C ARG A 165 7.09 -1.41 -15.92
N SER A 166 7.54 -2.47 -16.59
CA SER A 166 7.30 -2.70 -18.00
C SER A 166 5.87 -3.11 -18.28
N CYS A 167 5.46 -3.01 -19.52
CA CYS A 167 4.20 -3.57 -20.00
C CYS A 167 4.26 -5.10 -19.99
N VAL A 168 3.45 -5.74 -19.17
CA VAL A 168 3.32 -7.21 -19.05
C VAL A 168 1.85 -7.58 -18.98
N PRO A 169 1.44 -8.75 -19.58
CA PRO A 169 2.20 -9.69 -20.39
C PRO A 169 2.47 -9.14 -21.80
N TYR A 170 3.44 -9.71 -22.52
CA TYR A 170 3.65 -9.41 -23.93
C TYR A 170 2.44 -9.87 -24.77
N ARG A 171 1.99 -9.05 -25.71
CA ARG A 171 0.92 -9.41 -26.67
C ARG A 171 1.56 -9.98 -27.92
N ALA A 172 1.42 -11.29 -28.10
CA ALA A 172 2.00 -11.98 -29.27
C ALA A 172 1.41 -11.44 -30.57
N GLY A 173 2.28 -11.14 -31.53
CA GLY A 173 1.88 -10.62 -32.85
C GLY A 173 1.59 -9.13 -32.89
N GLU A 174 1.72 -8.39 -31.79
CA GLU A 174 1.48 -6.96 -31.74
C GLU A 174 2.71 -6.21 -31.21
N SER A 175 2.89 -4.96 -31.66
CA SER A 175 3.93 -4.09 -31.11
C SER A 175 3.49 -3.52 -29.74
N THR A 176 4.42 -2.99 -28.94
CA THR A 176 4.10 -2.31 -27.67
C THR A 176 3.11 -1.17 -27.85
N SER A 177 3.04 -0.56 -29.05
CA SER A 177 2.03 0.43 -29.42
C SER A 177 0.60 -0.13 -29.46
N ALA A 178 0.42 -1.46 -29.49
CA ALA A 178 -0.91 -2.08 -29.43
C ALA A 178 -1.61 -1.85 -28.08
N TYR A 179 -0.85 -1.60 -27.01
CA TYR A 179 -1.43 -1.18 -25.74
C TYR A 179 -2.00 0.24 -25.80
N ALA A 180 -1.62 1.04 -26.81
CA ALA A 180 -2.08 2.40 -27.00
C ALA A 180 -3.34 2.49 -27.88
N ARG A 181 -3.86 1.37 -28.41
CA ARG A 181 -5.09 1.38 -29.22
C ARG A 181 -6.34 1.21 -28.36
N ASP A 182 -7.41 1.88 -28.77
CA ASP A 182 -8.72 1.95 -28.05
C ASP A 182 -9.47 0.61 -27.93
N ASP A 183 -8.96 -0.48 -28.51
CA ASP A 183 -9.56 -1.81 -28.39
C ASP A 183 -9.09 -2.56 -27.11
N ALA A 184 -8.80 -1.81 -26.09
CA ALA A 184 -8.25 -2.22 -24.81
C ALA A 184 -9.05 -3.22 -23.91
N PRO A 185 -10.23 -3.75 -24.23
CA PRO A 185 -11.03 -4.52 -23.25
C PRO A 185 -10.41 -5.84 -22.83
N ALA A 186 -9.62 -6.51 -23.69
CA ALA A 186 -9.17 -7.88 -23.41
C ALA A 186 -8.01 -7.94 -22.41
N TRP A 187 -7.01 -7.06 -22.50
CA TRP A 187 -5.85 -7.08 -21.62
C TRP A 187 -6.11 -6.39 -20.28
N SER A 188 -7.00 -5.37 -20.25
CA SER A 188 -7.37 -4.68 -19.01
C SER A 188 -8.07 -5.59 -18.01
N SER A 189 -8.64 -6.72 -18.46
CA SER A 189 -9.17 -7.76 -17.56
C SER A 189 -8.09 -8.62 -16.91
N ILE A 190 -6.88 -8.70 -17.49
CA ILE A 190 -5.77 -9.57 -17.06
C ILE A 190 -4.74 -8.77 -16.27
N VAL A 191 -4.39 -7.59 -16.76
CA VAL A 191 -3.37 -6.70 -16.15
C VAL A 191 -4.04 -5.75 -15.17
N ARG A 192 -3.41 -5.57 -14.03
CA ARG A 192 -3.86 -4.63 -13.00
C ARG A 192 -2.74 -3.67 -12.66
N ARG A 193 -3.08 -2.46 -12.24
CA ARG A 193 -2.15 -1.56 -11.58
C ARG A 193 -2.03 -1.95 -10.11
N HIS A 194 -0.82 -2.23 -9.67
CA HIS A 194 -0.50 -2.51 -8.28
C HIS A 194 -0.60 -1.23 -7.43
N LEU A 195 -1.16 -1.36 -6.24
CA LEU A 195 -1.16 -0.32 -5.20
C LEU A 195 -0.17 -0.72 -4.11
N GLY A 196 0.66 0.22 -3.67
CA GLY A 196 1.71 -0.01 -2.67
C GLY A 196 1.20 -0.21 -1.22
N VAL A 197 0.08 -0.90 -1.08
CA VAL A 197 -0.53 -1.29 0.20
C VAL A 197 -0.32 -2.77 0.40
N TYR A 198 0.26 -3.15 1.53
CA TYR A 198 0.57 -4.55 1.83
C TYR A 198 -0.02 -4.97 3.15
N ALA A 199 -0.40 -6.23 3.23
CA ALA A 199 -0.79 -6.87 4.48
C ALA A 199 0.01 -8.16 4.66
N PHE A 200 0.48 -8.42 5.88
CA PHE A 200 1.29 -9.57 6.21
C PHE A 200 0.84 -10.18 7.54
N ARG A 201 0.96 -11.51 7.67
CA ARG A 201 1.07 -12.07 9.03
C ARG A 201 2.38 -11.62 9.67
N PRO A 202 2.45 -11.43 11.00
CA PRO A 202 3.66 -10.95 11.67
C PRO A 202 4.93 -11.73 11.30
N ASP A 203 4.86 -13.05 11.26
CA ASP A 203 6.01 -13.89 10.89
C ASP A 203 6.37 -13.78 9.41
N ALA A 204 5.40 -13.58 8.53
CA ALA A 204 5.65 -13.32 7.11
C ALA A 204 6.35 -11.97 6.90
N LEU A 205 5.97 -10.93 7.65
CA LEU A 205 6.67 -9.64 7.61
C LEU A 205 8.12 -9.79 8.12
N ALA A 206 8.32 -10.51 9.23
CA ALA A 206 9.65 -10.80 9.75
C ALA A 206 10.52 -11.52 8.70
N ARG A 207 9.96 -12.53 8.04
CA ARG A 207 10.62 -13.23 6.93
C ARG A 207 10.91 -12.28 5.77
N PHE A 208 9.92 -11.47 5.34
CA PHE A 208 10.07 -10.53 4.23
C PHE A 208 11.27 -9.57 4.44
N VAL A 209 11.39 -8.94 5.61
CA VAL A 209 12.48 -8.01 5.89
C VAL A 209 13.83 -8.71 6.08
N SER A 210 13.84 -10.00 6.45
CA SER A 210 15.07 -10.79 6.57
C SER A 210 15.62 -11.28 5.23
N LEU A 211 14.81 -11.28 4.17
CA LEU A 211 15.25 -11.70 2.83
C LEU A 211 16.24 -10.70 2.25
N PRO A 212 17.33 -11.15 1.62
CA PRO A 212 18.23 -10.26 0.89
C PRO A 212 17.50 -9.68 -0.33
N ARG A 213 17.93 -8.49 -0.74
CA ARG A 213 17.44 -7.91 -2.00
C ARG A 213 17.78 -8.80 -3.18
N GLY A 214 16.74 -9.29 -3.85
CA GLY A 214 16.86 -10.19 -4.98
C GLY A 214 17.31 -9.50 -6.27
N ALA A 215 17.57 -10.27 -7.33
CA ALA A 215 17.98 -9.73 -8.62
C ALA A 215 16.84 -8.95 -9.29
N LEU A 216 15.62 -9.48 -9.25
CA LEU A 216 14.44 -8.84 -9.83
C LEU A 216 14.09 -7.55 -9.07
N GLU A 217 14.16 -7.56 -7.73
CA GLU A 217 13.96 -6.36 -6.94
C GLU A 217 14.94 -5.24 -7.32
N ARG A 218 16.24 -5.58 -7.53
CA ARG A 218 17.24 -4.59 -7.92
C ARG A 218 17.00 -4.02 -9.31
N LEU A 219 16.55 -4.84 -10.27
CA LEU A 219 16.29 -4.43 -11.64
C LEU A 219 15.04 -3.53 -11.74
N GLU A 220 13.95 -3.96 -11.14
CA GLU A 220 12.66 -3.27 -11.21
C GLU A 220 12.52 -2.17 -10.13
N ASN A 221 13.37 -2.18 -9.10
CA ASN A 221 13.23 -1.38 -7.90
C ASN A 221 11.83 -1.52 -7.28
N LEU A 222 11.40 -2.79 -7.11
CA LEU A 222 10.12 -3.21 -6.57
C LEU A 222 10.36 -4.20 -5.42
N GLU A 223 10.11 -3.76 -4.19
CA GLU A 223 10.42 -4.50 -2.97
C GLU A 223 9.71 -5.86 -2.89
N GLN A 224 8.47 -5.95 -3.34
CA GLN A 224 7.67 -7.17 -3.30
C GLN A 224 8.22 -8.30 -4.19
N LEU A 225 9.11 -8.01 -5.12
CA LEU A 225 9.73 -9.03 -5.97
C LEU A 225 10.64 -9.96 -5.17
N ARG A 226 11.31 -9.50 -4.09
CA ARG A 226 12.11 -10.39 -3.23
C ARG A 226 11.27 -11.52 -2.62
N TRP A 227 9.99 -11.24 -2.34
CA TRP A 227 9.05 -12.23 -1.82
C TRP A 227 8.75 -13.32 -2.84
N LEU A 228 8.47 -12.93 -4.09
CA LEU A 228 8.24 -13.87 -5.19
C LEU A 228 9.52 -14.64 -5.56
N GLU A 229 10.70 -13.99 -5.57
CA GLU A 229 12.00 -14.64 -5.80
C GLU A 229 12.32 -15.70 -4.74
N ALA A 230 11.84 -15.53 -3.51
CA ALA A 230 11.96 -16.51 -2.43
C ALA A 230 10.96 -17.68 -2.55
N GLY A 231 10.16 -17.74 -3.60
CA GLY A 231 9.14 -18.78 -3.82
C GLY A 231 7.86 -18.59 -2.99
N GLU A 232 7.71 -17.44 -2.36
CA GLU A 232 6.55 -17.13 -1.52
C GLU A 232 5.38 -16.58 -2.34
N ARG A 233 4.16 -16.81 -1.88
CA ARG A 233 2.94 -16.34 -2.55
C ARG A 233 2.45 -15.03 -1.96
N MET A 234 1.94 -14.14 -2.83
CA MET A 234 1.28 -12.91 -2.42
C MET A 234 -0.11 -12.85 -3.06
N ARG A 235 -1.16 -12.80 -2.24
CA ARG A 235 -2.53 -12.61 -2.70
C ARG A 235 -2.72 -11.19 -3.20
N VAL A 236 -3.37 -11.03 -4.35
CA VAL A 236 -3.68 -9.73 -4.94
C VAL A 236 -5.19 -9.51 -4.89
N VAL A 237 -5.61 -8.52 -4.12
CA VAL A 237 -7.02 -8.15 -3.93
C VAL A 237 -7.35 -6.93 -4.77
N GLU A 238 -8.48 -6.95 -5.45
CA GLU A 238 -8.92 -5.83 -6.27
C GLU A 238 -9.58 -4.77 -5.41
N ALA A 239 -9.04 -3.56 -5.42
CA ALA A 239 -9.59 -2.39 -4.78
C ALA A 239 -10.71 -1.79 -5.65
N ARG A 240 -11.65 -1.10 -5.03
CA ARG A 240 -12.81 -0.50 -5.71
C ARG A 240 -12.40 0.61 -6.67
N ARG A 241 -11.36 1.36 -6.30
CA ARG A 241 -10.84 2.46 -7.10
C ARG A 241 -9.37 2.75 -6.77
N SER A 242 -8.77 3.52 -7.66
CA SER A 242 -7.41 4.01 -7.48
C SER A 242 -7.38 5.15 -6.45
N PRO A 243 -6.62 5.02 -5.35
CA PRO A 243 -6.36 6.15 -4.49
C PRO A 243 -5.50 7.18 -5.23
N LEU A 244 -5.65 8.44 -4.83
CA LEU A 244 -4.81 9.54 -5.29
C LEU A 244 -3.70 9.77 -4.24
N GLY A 245 -2.57 9.12 -4.45
CA GLY A 245 -1.38 9.32 -3.63
C GLY A 245 -0.80 10.73 -3.83
N ILE A 246 -0.17 11.27 -2.79
CA ILE A 246 0.41 12.62 -2.82
C ILE A 246 1.91 12.52 -2.91
N ASP A 247 2.46 12.76 -4.11
CA ASP A 247 3.89 12.65 -4.39
C ASP A 247 4.54 14.00 -4.75
N THR A 248 3.79 14.90 -5.34
CA THR A 248 4.26 16.19 -5.84
C THR A 248 3.49 17.35 -5.18
N ALA A 249 3.98 18.59 -5.39
CA ALA A 249 3.27 19.78 -4.95
C ALA A 249 1.90 19.93 -5.64
N LEU A 250 1.80 19.52 -6.91
CA LEU A 250 0.53 19.55 -7.66
C LEU A 250 -0.49 18.56 -7.07
N ASP A 251 -0.06 17.35 -6.70
CA ASP A 251 -0.94 16.37 -6.04
C ASP A 251 -1.46 16.93 -4.72
N TYR A 252 -0.57 17.57 -3.95
CA TYR A 252 -0.93 18.17 -2.68
C TYR A 252 -1.89 19.37 -2.86
N ASP A 253 -1.67 20.22 -3.85
CA ASP A 253 -2.58 21.34 -4.16
C ASP A 253 -3.97 20.82 -4.53
N ALA A 254 -4.05 19.82 -5.39
CA ALA A 254 -5.31 19.18 -5.76
C ALA A 254 -6.00 18.52 -4.55
N PHE A 255 -5.25 17.89 -3.67
CA PHE A 255 -5.78 17.34 -2.42
C PHE A 255 -6.37 18.43 -1.51
N VAL A 256 -5.66 19.54 -1.33
CA VAL A 256 -6.13 20.69 -0.52
C VAL A 256 -7.45 21.22 -1.06
N GLU A 257 -7.59 21.38 -2.38
CA GLU A 257 -8.83 21.85 -3.01
C GLU A 257 -9.99 20.85 -2.79
N ARG A 258 -9.76 19.53 -2.91
CA ARG A 258 -10.79 18.52 -2.61
C ARG A 258 -11.24 18.58 -1.15
N VAL A 259 -10.32 18.71 -0.21
CA VAL A 259 -10.64 18.82 1.22
C VAL A 259 -11.46 20.08 1.51
N ARG A 260 -11.09 21.22 0.91
CA ARG A 260 -11.81 22.50 1.07
C ARG A 260 -13.21 22.46 0.48
N ALA A 261 -13.37 21.78 -0.65
CA ALA A 261 -14.66 21.60 -1.29
C ALA A 261 -15.60 20.64 -0.50
N GLY A 262 -15.12 20.03 0.59
CA GLY A 262 -15.89 19.04 1.34
C GLY A 262 -16.17 17.78 0.51
N SER A 263 -15.44 17.57 -0.58
CA SER A 263 -15.56 16.35 -1.36
C SER A 263 -15.21 15.17 -0.47
N PRO A 264 -16.03 14.09 -0.45
CA PRO A 264 -15.64 12.90 0.29
C PRO A 264 -14.27 12.46 -0.22
N LEU A 265 -13.31 12.27 0.69
CA LEU A 265 -11.96 11.79 0.37
C LEU A 265 -12.01 10.40 -0.30
N HIS A 266 -13.19 9.81 -0.30
CA HIS A 266 -13.57 8.62 -1.07
C HIS A 266 -14.80 9.06 -1.86
N GLY A 267 -14.76 9.18 -3.16
CA GLY A 267 -15.92 9.48 -3.99
C GLY A 267 -17.12 8.60 -3.57
N ALA A 268 -18.31 9.18 -3.62
CA ALA A 268 -19.56 8.50 -3.31
C ALA A 268 -19.76 7.25 -4.18
#